data_b79a48778606d16e6daab66dc0b88958
#
_entry.id   b79a48778606d16e6daab66dc0b88958
#
_cell.length_a   1.000
_cell.length_b   1.000
_cell.length_c   1.000
_cell.angle_alpha   90.00
_cell.angle_beta   90.00
_cell.angle_gamma   90.00
#
_symmetry.space_group_name_H-M   'P 1'
#
loop_
_entity.id
_entity.type
_entity.pdbx_description
1 polymer ?
#
loop_
_entity_poly.entity_id
_entity_poly.type
_entity_poly.pdbx_seq_one_letter_code
_entity_poly.pdbx_strand_id
1 'polypeptide(L)'
;MNSSGKVLILGASGGIGGEVARRLVADNWQVRALKRGARMRDPEDGIQWIAGDALDGGQVAAAAAGCDVIVHAVNPPGYRHWRQQVLPMLRNTLQAAERQRALVVLPGTVYNYGQDAFPLIAEEAAQQPVTRKGAIRVAMELALEDYVQRGGRALIVRAGDFFGPRAGNNWFSQGLVKPGQLPRIISYPGAIGVGHQWAWLPDVAATIAALLARRRELEPFARFHMQGHWDPDGSEMSQAIQRVVARYGGRAVVKSFPWWLVKLAAPFNATLREMVEMHYLWRLPVRLRNDKLVDFLGAEPHTPLDSAVYQTLQGLGCLPAGAINQEAGEA
;
A
#
# COMPACT_ATOMS: atom_id res chain seq x y z
N MET A 1 3.50 29.30 -9.14
CA MET A 1 2.88 28.58 -7.99
C MET A 1 4.00 28.09 -7.11
N ASN A 2 3.98 28.38 -5.80
CA ASN A 2 5.00 27.88 -4.90
C ASN A 2 4.82 26.35 -4.74
N SER A 3 5.88 25.57 -4.93
CA SER A 3 5.88 24.12 -4.71
C SER A 3 5.60 23.80 -3.24
N SER A 4 4.77 22.79 -2.97
CA SER A 4 4.47 22.31 -1.60
C SER A 4 5.70 21.68 -0.93
N GLY A 5 6.73 21.30 -1.70
CA GLY A 5 7.99 20.69 -1.27
C GLY A 5 8.56 19.77 -2.35
N LYS A 6 9.73 19.19 -2.06
CA LYS A 6 10.39 18.22 -2.94
C LYS A 6 10.42 16.85 -2.27
N VAL A 7 10.01 15.84 -3.02
CA VAL A 7 9.94 14.45 -2.51
C VAL A 7 10.68 13.48 -3.43
N LEU A 8 11.44 12.56 -2.83
CA LEU A 8 11.94 11.36 -3.51
C LEU A 8 11.04 10.18 -3.18
N ILE A 9 10.59 9.45 -4.21
CA ILE A 9 9.83 8.21 -4.03
C ILE A 9 10.65 7.02 -4.53
N LEU A 10 10.98 6.14 -3.61
CA LEU A 10 11.56 4.84 -3.90
C LEU A 10 10.41 3.84 -4.05
N GLY A 11 10.28 3.24 -5.24
CA GLY A 11 9.18 2.34 -5.56
C GLY A 11 7.98 2.97 -6.25
N ALA A 12 8.12 4.13 -6.89
CA ALA A 12 7.07 4.83 -7.64
C ALA A 12 6.48 4.02 -8.82
N SER A 13 7.18 3.00 -9.30
CA SER A 13 6.64 2.06 -10.30
C SER A 13 5.73 0.97 -9.73
N GLY A 14 5.62 0.89 -8.39
CA GLY A 14 4.72 -0.04 -7.71
C GLY A 14 3.36 0.57 -7.39
N GLY A 15 2.44 -0.22 -6.82
CA GLY A 15 1.09 0.22 -6.48
C GLY A 15 1.07 1.45 -5.58
N ILE A 16 1.47 1.31 -4.31
CA ILE A 16 1.38 2.41 -3.34
C ILE A 16 2.32 3.58 -3.70
N GLY A 17 3.57 3.31 -4.08
CA GLY A 17 4.52 4.37 -4.45
C GLY A 17 4.05 5.16 -5.67
N GLY A 18 3.43 4.50 -6.65
CA GLY A 18 2.86 5.15 -7.83
C GLY A 18 1.63 6.01 -7.52
N GLU A 19 0.73 5.54 -6.65
CA GLU A 19 -0.43 6.35 -6.23
C GLU A 19 0.01 7.59 -5.42
N VAL A 20 0.97 7.42 -4.50
CA VAL A 20 1.55 8.54 -3.75
C VAL A 20 2.23 9.54 -4.70
N ALA A 21 2.98 9.05 -5.70
CA ALA A 21 3.63 9.93 -6.68
C ALA A 21 2.61 10.78 -7.44
N ARG A 22 1.58 10.15 -8.01
CA ARG A 22 0.51 10.86 -8.74
C ARG A 22 -0.23 11.86 -7.87
N ARG A 23 -0.56 11.47 -6.66
CA ARG A 23 -1.24 12.36 -5.72
C ARG A 23 -0.38 13.57 -5.37
N LEU A 24 0.89 13.39 -5.07
CA LEU A 24 1.79 14.50 -4.73
C LEU A 24 2.06 15.41 -5.92
N VAL A 25 2.12 14.88 -7.16
CA VAL A 25 2.17 15.70 -8.37
C VAL A 25 0.91 16.59 -8.48
N ALA A 26 -0.28 16.01 -8.28
CA ALA A 26 -1.54 16.74 -8.28
C ALA A 26 -1.60 17.83 -7.18
N ASP A 27 -0.95 17.61 -6.06
CA ASP A 27 -0.83 18.54 -4.93
C ASP A 27 0.37 19.51 -5.07
N ASN A 28 0.93 19.67 -6.30
CA ASN A 28 2.03 20.58 -6.66
C ASN A 28 3.36 20.31 -5.93
N TRP A 29 3.66 19.07 -5.60
CA TRP A 29 4.99 18.69 -5.16
C TRP A 29 5.95 18.48 -6.34
N GLN A 30 7.23 18.78 -6.14
CA GLN A 30 8.28 18.35 -7.06
C GLN A 30 8.61 16.88 -6.75
N VAL A 31 8.12 15.96 -7.60
CA VAL A 31 8.25 14.52 -7.38
C VAL A 31 9.43 13.97 -8.19
N ARG A 32 10.37 13.35 -7.49
CA ARG A 32 11.43 12.51 -8.05
C ARG A 32 11.16 11.05 -7.77
N ALA A 33 11.51 10.17 -8.71
CA ALA A 33 11.37 8.73 -8.55
C ALA A 33 12.63 7.99 -9.01
N LEU A 34 13.17 7.12 -8.16
CA LEU A 34 14.31 6.28 -8.49
C LEU A 34 13.82 4.96 -9.10
N LYS A 35 14.33 4.61 -10.29
CA LYS A 35 13.97 3.39 -11.00
C LYS A 35 15.16 2.82 -11.76
N ARG A 36 15.38 1.51 -11.65
CA ARG A 36 16.37 0.81 -12.47
C ARG A 36 16.04 0.92 -13.95
N GLY A 37 17.02 1.23 -14.79
CA GLY A 37 16.86 1.35 -16.23
C GLY A 37 15.95 2.52 -16.67
N ALA A 38 15.64 3.48 -15.82
CA ALA A 38 14.94 4.70 -16.22
C ALA A 38 15.77 5.43 -17.28
N ARG A 39 15.12 5.86 -18.37
CA ARG A 39 15.70 6.86 -19.29
C ARG A 39 15.19 8.22 -18.83
N MET A 40 16.06 9.23 -18.78
CA MET A 40 15.61 10.61 -18.58
C MET A 40 14.73 10.98 -19.78
N ARG A 41 13.42 10.97 -19.56
CA ARG A 41 12.43 11.55 -20.46
C ARG A 41 11.85 12.78 -19.77
N ASP A 42 11.39 13.74 -20.56
CA ASP A 42 10.54 14.80 -20.03
C ASP A 42 9.32 14.17 -19.36
N PRO A 43 8.92 14.64 -18.16
CA PRO A 43 7.90 14.01 -17.37
C PRO A 43 6.53 14.16 -18.03
N GLU A 44 6.10 13.14 -18.78
CA GLU A 44 4.72 13.07 -19.31
C GLU A 44 3.68 13.02 -18.16
N ASP A 45 4.14 12.62 -16.96
CA ASP A 45 3.31 12.39 -15.75
C ASP A 45 3.66 13.33 -14.58
N GLY A 46 4.49 14.34 -14.80
CA GLY A 46 4.95 15.26 -13.75
C GLY A 46 5.98 14.67 -12.78
N ILE A 47 6.48 13.44 -13.03
CA ILE A 47 7.46 12.75 -12.19
C ILE A 47 8.85 12.80 -12.84
N GLN A 48 9.84 13.34 -12.14
CA GLN A 48 11.23 13.29 -12.58
C GLN A 48 11.81 11.90 -12.29
N TRP A 49 11.88 11.05 -13.32
CA TRP A 49 12.46 9.72 -13.22
C TRP A 49 13.99 9.78 -13.24
N ILE A 50 14.65 9.16 -12.25
CA ILE A 50 16.10 9.09 -12.09
C ILE A 50 16.52 7.63 -12.21
N ALA A 51 17.52 7.34 -13.04
CA ALA A 51 18.10 6.01 -13.14
C ALA A 51 18.90 5.67 -11.87
N GLY A 52 18.62 4.51 -11.28
CA GLY A 52 19.34 4.06 -10.09
C GLY A 52 18.68 2.90 -9.36
N ASP A 53 19.43 2.30 -8.44
CA ASP A 53 18.99 1.19 -7.60
C ASP A 53 18.93 1.62 -6.12
N ALA A 54 17.87 1.26 -5.44
CA ALA A 54 17.71 1.51 -4.01
C ALA A 54 18.75 0.78 -3.13
N LEU A 55 19.39 -0.25 -3.67
CA LEU A 55 20.52 -0.94 -3.03
C LEU A 55 21.84 -0.16 -3.13
N ASP A 56 21.94 0.83 -4.00
CA ASP A 56 23.11 1.72 -4.13
C ASP A 56 22.89 3.00 -3.32
N GLY A 57 23.55 3.10 -2.17
CA GLY A 57 23.43 4.25 -1.27
C GLY A 57 23.89 5.57 -1.90
N GLY A 58 24.86 5.55 -2.83
CA GLY A 58 25.33 6.74 -3.55
C GLY A 58 24.26 7.27 -4.50
N GLN A 59 23.60 6.39 -5.24
CA GLN A 59 22.53 6.75 -6.17
C GLN A 59 21.28 7.25 -5.40
N VAL A 60 20.93 6.62 -4.28
CA VAL A 60 19.84 7.09 -3.42
C VAL A 60 20.15 8.47 -2.85
N ALA A 61 21.38 8.70 -2.35
CA ALA A 61 21.79 10.00 -1.81
C ALA A 61 21.77 11.11 -2.88
N ALA A 62 22.24 10.82 -4.09
CA ALA A 62 22.21 11.77 -5.21
C ALA A 62 20.76 12.12 -5.62
N ALA A 63 19.88 11.12 -5.70
CA ALA A 63 18.46 11.34 -6.02
C ALA A 63 17.72 12.14 -4.93
N ALA A 64 18.12 11.96 -3.66
CA ALA A 64 17.51 12.63 -2.51
C ALA A 64 17.99 14.07 -2.32
N ALA A 65 18.99 14.54 -3.07
CA ALA A 65 19.57 15.87 -2.88
C ALA A 65 18.52 16.99 -2.93
N GLY A 66 18.39 17.76 -1.84
CA GLY A 66 17.43 18.83 -1.68
C GLY A 66 15.96 18.37 -1.54
N CYS A 67 15.70 17.10 -1.22
CA CYS A 67 14.35 16.64 -0.92
C CYS A 67 14.01 16.86 0.56
N ASP A 68 12.78 17.35 0.80
CA ASP A 68 12.19 17.52 2.13
C ASP A 68 11.63 16.21 2.70
N VAL A 69 11.27 15.28 1.81
CA VAL A 69 10.60 14.02 2.14
C VAL A 69 11.18 12.88 1.28
N ILE A 70 11.33 11.70 1.88
CA ILE A 70 11.64 10.48 1.14
C ILE A 70 10.55 9.43 1.47
N VAL A 71 9.81 8.99 0.46
CA VAL A 71 8.83 7.90 0.59
C VAL A 71 9.51 6.57 0.27
N HIS A 72 9.62 5.70 1.28
CA HIS A 72 10.19 4.37 1.14
C HIS A 72 9.09 3.34 0.86
N ALA A 73 8.68 3.22 -0.41
CA ALA A 73 7.66 2.28 -0.88
C ALA A 73 8.25 1.15 -1.76
N VAL A 74 9.58 1.00 -1.77
CA VAL A 74 10.27 -0.02 -2.56
C VAL A 74 10.27 -1.36 -1.83
N ASN A 75 9.95 -2.42 -2.59
CA ASN A 75 10.08 -3.81 -2.15
C ASN A 75 10.73 -4.65 -3.27
N PRO A 76 11.51 -5.68 -2.93
CA PRO A 76 12.02 -6.63 -3.91
C PRO A 76 10.85 -7.36 -4.61
N PRO A 77 10.90 -7.52 -5.95
CA PRO A 77 9.84 -8.19 -6.69
C PRO A 77 9.74 -9.68 -6.29
N GLY A 78 8.49 -10.20 -6.22
CA GLY A 78 8.21 -11.61 -5.96
C GLY A 78 8.69 -12.12 -4.60
N TYR A 79 8.90 -11.23 -3.62
CA TYR A 79 9.37 -11.55 -2.27
C TYR A 79 10.73 -12.30 -2.21
N ARG A 80 11.47 -12.31 -3.33
CA ARG A 80 12.80 -12.96 -3.40
C ARG A 80 13.84 -12.12 -2.64
N HIS A 81 14.69 -12.80 -1.86
CA HIS A 81 15.78 -12.17 -1.11
C HIS A 81 15.36 -11.03 -0.17
N TRP A 82 14.13 -11.07 0.33
CA TRP A 82 13.57 -10.01 1.18
C TRP A 82 14.48 -9.67 2.37
N ARG A 83 14.96 -10.71 3.07
CA ARG A 83 15.85 -10.54 4.22
C ARG A 83 17.15 -9.83 3.87
N GLN A 84 17.70 -10.11 2.67
CA GLN A 84 18.97 -9.52 2.22
C GLN A 84 18.84 -8.13 1.62
N GLN A 85 17.66 -7.73 1.15
CA GLN A 85 17.50 -6.49 0.36
C GLN A 85 16.70 -5.41 1.08
N VAL A 86 15.66 -5.77 1.84
CA VAL A 86 14.72 -4.78 2.42
C VAL A 86 15.43 -3.85 3.40
N LEU A 87 16.15 -4.41 4.38
CA LEU A 87 16.85 -3.59 5.38
C LEU A 87 18.03 -2.80 4.78
N PRO A 88 18.86 -3.32 3.86
CA PRO A 88 19.86 -2.51 3.16
C PRO A 88 19.25 -1.34 2.37
N MET A 89 18.15 -1.56 1.63
CA MET A 89 17.46 -0.45 0.94
C MET A 89 16.97 0.61 1.92
N LEU A 90 16.39 0.21 3.06
CA LEU A 90 15.95 1.16 4.08
C LEU A 90 17.14 1.91 4.69
N ARG A 91 18.25 1.25 4.99
CA ARG A 91 19.47 1.93 5.49
C ARG A 91 19.95 3.01 4.53
N ASN A 92 20.00 2.72 3.22
CA ASN A 92 20.35 3.71 2.20
C ASN A 92 19.40 4.90 2.21
N THR A 93 18.09 4.64 2.38
CA THR A 93 17.06 5.68 2.54
C THR A 93 17.32 6.55 3.76
N LEU A 94 17.59 5.93 4.92
CA LEU A 94 17.81 6.66 6.18
C LEU A 94 19.09 7.49 6.14
N GLN A 95 20.18 6.97 5.56
CA GLN A 95 21.42 7.72 5.37
C GLN A 95 21.23 8.92 4.43
N ALA A 96 20.45 8.77 3.37
CA ALA A 96 20.11 9.87 2.47
C ALA A 96 19.22 10.90 3.19
N ALA A 97 18.23 10.46 3.97
CA ALA A 97 17.35 11.31 4.74
C ALA A 97 18.12 12.11 5.82
N GLU A 98 19.07 11.48 6.50
CA GLU A 98 19.92 12.12 7.52
C GLU A 98 20.71 13.30 6.92
N ARG A 99 21.31 13.12 5.74
CA ARG A 99 22.05 14.16 5.01
C ARG A 99 21.17 15.34 4.59
N GLN A 100 19.90 15.07 4.28
CA GLN A 100 18.94 16.09 3.81
C GLN A 100 18.05 16.64 4.95
N ARG A 101 18.10 16.07 6.16
CA ARG A 101 17.14 16.29 7.25
C ARG A 101 15.71 16.05 6.79
N ALA A 102 15.51 15.07 5.91
CA ALA A 102 14.24 14.78 5.28
C ALA A 102 13.35 13.91 6.19
N LEU A 103 12.03 14.12 6.12
CA LEU A 103 11.05 13.22 6.72
C LEU A 103 11.00 11.91 5.91
N VAL A 104 11.13 10.76 6.57
CA VAL A 104 10.96 9.46 5.93
C VAL A 104 9.53 8.96 6.11
N VAL A 105 8.85 8.64 5.01
CA VAL A 105 7.52 8.03 5.02
C VAL A 105 7.62 6.55 4.69
N LEU A 106 7.07 5.70 5.57
CA LEU A 106 6.99 4.26 5.37
C LEU A 106 5.52 3.80 5.33
N PRO A 107 5.01 3.27 4.21
CA PRO A 107 3.75 2.54 4.22
C PRO A 107 3.84 1.31 5.12
N GLY A 108 3.06 1.30 6.20
CA GLY A 108 3.04 0.23 7.19
C GLY A 108 2.18 -0.95 6.74
N THR A 109 2.29 -2.08 7.45
CA THR A 109 1.51 -3.30 7.20
C THR A 109 0.98 -3.85 8.52
N VAL A 110 0.00 -4.75 8.46
CA VAL A 110 -0.50 -5.50 9.62
C VAL A 110 0.40 -6.70 9.99
N TYR A 111 1.42 -6.99 9.20
CA TYR A 111 2.31 -8.15 9.40
C TYR A 111 3.17 -8.06 10.67
N ASN A 112 3.31 -6.87 11.23
CA ASN A 112 4.02 -6.59 12.47
C ASN A 112 3.36 -7.26 13.69
N TYR A 113 2.09 -7.66 13.57
CA TYR A 113 1.26 -8.11 14.68
C TYR A 113 0.92 -9.59 14.60
N GLY A 114 0.85 -10.22 15.78
CA GLY A 114 0.33 -11.55 15.98
C GLY A 114 -1.11 -11.53 16.52
N GLN A 115 -1.61 -12.70 16.88
CA GLN A 115 -2.97 -12.90 17.39
C GLN A 115 -3.24 -12.17 18.71
N ASP A 116 -2.20 -11.88 19.46
CA ASP A 116 -2.22 -11.13 20.72
C ASP A 116 -2.75 -9.70 20.57
N ALA A 117 -2.58 -9.10 19.39
CA ALA A 117 -3.06 -7.76 19.09
C ALA A 117 -4.45 -7.73 18.42
N PHE A 118 -5.03 -8.89 18.08
CA PHE A 118 -6.29 -8.98 17.36
C PHE A 118 -7.52 -8.95 18.29
N PRO A 119 -8.72 -8.59 17.83
CA PRO A 119 -9.08 -8.22 16.46
C PRO A 119 -8.89 -6.75 16.11
N LEU A 120 -8.64 -5.85 17.08
CA LEU A 120 -8.61 -4.40 16.89
C LEU A 120 -7.26 -3.83 17.36
N ILE A 121 -6.45 -3.39 16.41
CA ILE A 121 -5.07 -2.98 16.62
C ILE A 121 -5.01 -1.45 16.74
N ALA A 122 -4.52 -0.95 17.88
CA ALA A 122 -4.17 0.45 18.08
C ALA A 122 -2.73 0.75 17.64
N GLU A 123 -2.39 2.03 17.48
CA GLU A 123 -1.06 2.45 17.06
C GLU A 123 0.04 2.07 18.07
N GLU A 124 -0.33 1.99 19.36
CA GLU A 124 0.57 1.65 20.48
C GLU A 124 0.66 0.14 20.75
N ALA A 125 -0.11 -0.68 20.01
CA ALA A 125 -0.11 -2.13 20.21
C ALA A 125 1.30 -2.71 20.06
N ALA A 126 1.65 -3.65 20.95
CA ALA A 126 2.92 -4.34 20.91
C ALA A 126 3.07 -5.13 19.58
N GLN A 127 4.21 -5.01 18.95
CA GLN A 127 4.51 -5.69 17.70
C GLN A 127 5.15 -7.05 17.98
N GLN A 128 4.36 -8.12 17.91
CA GLN A 128 4.80 -9.50 18.09
C GLN A 128 4.54 -10.31 16.81
N PRO A 129 5.43 -10.21 15.82
CA PRO A 129 5.22 -10.83 14.51
C PRO A 129 5.33 -12.34 14.59
N VAL A 130 4.39 -13.05 13.97
CA VAL A 130 4.37 -14.52 13.88
C VAL A 130 4.98 -15.04 12.56
N THR A 131 5.46 -14.13 11.70
CA THR A 131 6.00 -14.46 10.38
C THR A 131 7.38 -13.83 10.17
N ARG A 132 8.17 -14.42 9.25
CA ARG A 132 9.47 -13.84 8.87
C ARG A 132 9.32 -12.46 8.24
N LYS A 133 8.28 -12.25 7.43
CA LYS A 133 7.97 -10.94 6.85
C LYS A 133 7.61 -9.92 7.92
N GLY A 134 6.81 -10.33 8.88
CA GLY A 134 6.46 -9.50 10.04
C GLY A 134 7.70 -9.08 10.83
N ALA A 135 8.60 -10.00 11.12
CA ALA A 135 9.86 -9.69 11.82
C ALA A 135 10.72 -8.68 11.04
N ILE A 136 10.78 -8.78 9.70
CA ILE A 136 11.48 -7.78 8.88
C ILE A 136 10.78 -6.42 8.96
N ARG A 137 9.45 -6.37 8.94
CA ARG A 137 8.70 -5.12 9.07
C ARG A 137 8.89 -4.46 10.43
N VAL A 138 8.93 -5.24 11.51
CA VAL A 138 9.29 -4.74 12.84
C VAL A 138 10.71 -4.16 12.84
N ALA A 139 11.68 -4.87 12.27
CA ALA A 139 13.04 -4.37 12.15
C ALA A 139 13.16 -3.07 11.32
N MET A 140 12.29 -2.88 10.31
CA MET A 140 12.21 -1.61 9.58
C MET A 140 11.72 -0.46 10.46
N GLU A 141 10.70 -0.69 11.27
CA GLU A 141 10.15 0.34 12.17
C GLU A 141 11.14 0.68 13.28
N LEU A 142 11.82 -0.31 13.86
CA LEU A 142 12.92 -0.07 14.82
C LEU A 142 14.04 0.77 14.21
N ALA A 143 14.41 0.52 12.94
CA ALA A 143 15.42 1.34 12.27
C ALA A 143 14.95 2.79 12.03
N LEU A 144 13.65 3.02 11.86
CA LEU A 144 13.08 4.38 11.83
C LEU A 144 13.06 5.03 13.23
N GLU A 145 12.78 4.27 14.27
CA GLU A 145 12.88 4.77 15.66
C GLU A 145 14.32 5.21 15.98
N ASP A 146 15.31 4.38 15.66
CA ASP A 146 16.72 4.73 15.81
C ASP A 146 17.11 5.99 15.01
N TYR A 147 16.58 6.13 13.81
CA TYR A 147 16.78 7.33 12.98
C TYR A 147 16.21 8.58 13.66
N VAL A 148 15.02 8.47 14.25
CA VAL A 148 14.37 9.58 14.97
C VAL A 148 15.14 9.93 16.26
N GLN A 149 15.66 8.95 17.00
CA GLN A 149 16.51 9.19 18.17
C GLN A 149 17.78 9.97 17.83
N ARG A 150 18.28 9.86 16.60
CA ARG A 150 19.40 10.68 16.08
C ARG A 150 18.99 12.04 15.50
N GLY A 151 17.76 12.47 15.76
CA GLY A 151 17.23 13.78 15.32
C GLY A 151 16.55 13.78 13.95
N GLY A 152 16.30 12.61 13.37
CA GLY A 152 15.50 12.44 12.16
C GLY A 152 13.99 12.57 12.41
N ARG A 153 13.20 12.40 11.36
CA ARG A 153 11.73 12.37 11.45
C ARG A 153 11.15 11.26 10.60
N ALA A 154 10.16 10.55 11.11
CA ALA A 154 9.52 9.43 10.43
C ALA A 154 8.00 9.51 10.51
N LEU A 155 7.33 9.09 9.43
CA LEU A 155 5.88 8.93 9.34
C LEU A 155 5.57 7.52 8.86
N ILE A 156 4.79 6.78 9.64
CA ILE A 156 4.26 5.47 9.26
C ILE A 156 2.75 5.61 9.06
N VAL A 157 2.27 5.22 7.88
CA VAL A 157 0.83 5.10 7.59
C VAL A 157 0.53 3.64 7.34
N ARG A 158 -0.18 3.01 8.27
CA ARG A 158 -0.51 1.59 8.25
C ARG A 158 -1.94 1.39 7.79
N ALA A 159 -2.15 0.43 6.90
CA ALA A 159 -3.45 0.10 6.37
C ALA A 159 -3.62 -1.42 6.18
N GLY A 160 -4.84 -1.87 5.94
CA GLY A 160 -5.18 -3.24 5.61
C GLY A 160 -4.66 -3.69 4.24
N ASP A 161 -5.22 -4.78 3.69
CA ASP A 161 -4.81 -5.29 2.39
C ASP A 161 -5.14 -4.32 1.26
N PHE A 162 -4.14 -4.04 0.42
CA PHE A 162 -4.25 -3.05 -0.64
C PHE A 162 -5.04 -3.55 -1.84
N PHE A 163 -5.88 -2.68 -2.40
CA PHE A 163 -6.45 -2.83 -3.73
C PHE A 163 -6.46 -1.48 -4.47
N GLY A 164 -6.63 -1.50 -5.78
CA GLY A 164 -6.65 -0.26 -6.56
C GLY A 164 -6.37 -0.48 -8.04
N PRO A 165 -6.60 0.54 -8.86
CA PRO A 165 -6.62 0.42 -10.33
C PRO A 165 -5.27 0.09 -10.96
N ARG A 166 -4.17 0.35 -10.26
CA ARG A 166 -2.79 0.14 -10.72
C ARG A 166 -1.97 -0.74 -9.79
N ALA A 167 -2.62 -1.49 -8.93
CA ALA A 167 -1.98 -2.36 -7.96
C ALA A 167 -1.73 -3.75 -8.56
N GLY A 168 -0.49 -4.03 -9.00
CA GLY A 168 -0.16 -5.28 -9.68
C GLY A 168 0.10 -6.48 -8.77
N ASN A 169 0.48 -6.27 -7.50
CA ASN A 169 0.85 -7.33 -6.57
C ASN A 169 0.04 -7.22 -5.26
N ASN A 170 -1.22 -7.64 -5.33
CA ASN A 170 -2.15 -7.63 -4.21
C ASN A 170 -3.17 -8.76 -4.34
N TRP A 171 -3.89 -9.04 -3.24
CA TRP A 171 -4.90 -10.10 -3.21
C TRP A 171 -6.07 -9.86 -4.18
N PHE A 172 -6.47 -8.61 -4.38
CA PHE A 172 -7.58 -8.30 -5.28
C PHE A 172 -7.28 -8.74 -6.72
N SER A 173 -6.12 -8.32 -7.26
CA SER A 173 -5.74 -8.58 -8.67
C SER A 173 -5.14 -9.97 -8.91
N GLN A 174 -4.63 -10.65 -7.87
CA GLN A 174 -3.99 -11.95 -8.02
C GLN A 174 -4.82 -13.11 -7.43
N GLY A 175 -5.70 -12.80 -6.48
CA GLY A 175 -6.51 -13.79 -5.78
C GLY A 175 -7.99 -13.72 -6.12
N LEU A 176 -8.62 -12.52 -5.99
CA LEU A 176 -10.06 -12.40 -6.13
C LEU A 176 -10.53 -12.45 -7.58
N VAL A 177 -9.92 -11.64 -8.46
CA VAL A 177 -10.34 -11.49 -9.85
C VAL A 177 -9.18 -11.77 -10.81
N LYS A 178 -9.49 -12.06 -12.06
CA LYS A 178 -8.51 -12.21 -13.11
C LYS A 178 -8.49 -10.93 -13.97
N PRO A 179 -7.37 -10.17 -13.97
CA PRO A 179 -7.25 -8.97 -14.79
C PRO A 179 -7.50 -9.22 -16.26
N GLY A 180 -8.00 -8.19 -16.97
CA GLY A 180 -8.21 -8.23 -18.44
C GLY A 180 -9.51 -8.88 -18.88
N GLN A 181 -10.40 -9.29 -17.97
CA GLN A 181 -11.69 -9.88 -18.33
C GLN A 181 -12.76 -9.60 -17.26
N LEU A 182 -14.02 -9.49 -17.70
CA LEU A 182 -15.15 -9.32 -16.78
C LEU A 182 -15.18 -10.51 -15.79
N PRO A 183 -15.15 -10.27 -14.47
CA PRO A 183 -15.13 -11.34 -13.48
C PRO A 183 -16.36 -12.24 -13.58
N ARG A 184 -16.13 -13.55 -13.74
CA ARG A 184 -17.16 -14.60 -13.67
C ARG A 184 -17.05 -15.42 -12.38
N ILE A 185 -15.84 -15.44 -11.83
CA ILE A 185 -15.52 -16.13 -10.57
C ILE A 185 -14.75 -15.14 -9.70
N ILE A 186 -15.16 -15.06 -8.44
CA ILE A 186 -14.46 -14.34 -7.37
C ILE A 186 -13.89 -15.41 -6.44
N SER A 187 -12.56 -15.56 -6.38
CA SER A 187 -11.91 -16.53 -5.50
C SER A 187 -11.55 -15.88 -4.17
N TYR A 188 -12.42 -16.02 -3.17
CA TYR A 188 -12.23 -15.35 -1.88
C TYR A 188 -11.29 -16.14 -0.95
N PRO A 189 -10.18 -15.54 -0.45
CA PRO A 189 -9.19 -16.23 0.36
C PRO A 189 -9.59 -16.41 1.83
N GLY A 190 -10.53 -15.60 2.32
CA GLY A 190 -10.98 -15.62 3.71
C GLY A 190 -11.92 -16.77 4.03
N ALA A 191 -12.07 -17.04 5.32
CA ALA A 191 -13.14 -17.89 5.82
C ALA A 191 -14.45 -17.11 5.90
N ILE A 192 -15.58 -17.80 5.70
CA ILE A 192 -16.91 -17.21 5.86
C ILE A 192 -17.08 -16.77 7.33
N GLY A 193 -17.62 -15.57 7.54
CA GLY A 193 -17.86 -15.00 8.87
C GLY A 193 -16.60 -14.39 9.51
N VAL A 194 -15.49 -14.32 8.78
CA VAL A 194 -14.26 -13.68 9.27
C VAL A 194 -14.08 -12.31 8.60
N GLY A 195 -14.08 -11.26 9.42
CA GLY A 195 -13.90 -9.90 8.93
C GLY A 195 -12.52 -9.64 8.35
N HIS A 196 -12.46 -8.79 7.32
CA HIS A 196 -11.22 -8.42 6.65
C HIS A 196 -11.17 -6.91 6.37
N GLN A 197 -9.98 -6.34 6.44
CA GLN A 197 -9.79 -4.91 6.22
C GLN A 197 -9.07 -4.65 4.91
N TRP A 198 -9.71 -3.85 4.06
CA TRP A 198 -9.20 -3.45 2.76
C TRP A 198 -8.81 -1.97 2.75
N ALA A 199 -7.77 -1.64 2.01
CA ALA A 199 -7.32 -0.26 1.85
C ALA A 199 -7.19 0.07 0.36
N TRP A 200 -7.99 1.02 -0.09
CA TRP A 200 -7.91 1.50 -1.47
C TRP A 200 -6.70 2.43 -1.64
N LEU A 201 -5.80 2.07 -2.55
CA LEU A 201 -4.51 2.75 -2.69
C LEU A 201 -4.58 4.27 -2.93
N PRO A 202 -5.53 4.79 -3.73
CA PRO A 202 -5.69 6.24 -3.86
C PRO A 202 -6.08 6.93 -2.54
N ASP A 203 -6.89 6.31 -1.67
CA ASP A 203 -7.22 6.86 -0.35
C ASP A 203 -5.99 6.83 0.59
N VAL A 204 -5.20 5.76 0.52
CA VAL A 204 -3.91 5.69 1.25
C VAL A 204 -2.96 6.81 0.79
N ALA A 205 -2.88 7.05 -0.52
CA ALA A 205 -2.08 8.13 -1.07
C ALA A 205 -2.61 9.51 -0.66
N ALA A 206 -3.93 9.71 -0.64
CA ALA A 206 -4.58 10.93 -0.17
C ALA A 206 -4.30 11.17 1.32
N THR A 207 -4.34 10.13 2.15
CA THR A 207 -4.00 10.20 3.58
C THR A 207 -2.54 10.60 3.79
N ILE A 208 -1.60 9.96 3.07
CA ILE A 208 -0.18 10.33 3.13
C ILE A 208 0.01 11.79 2.72
N ALA A 209 -0.63 12.24 1.63
CA ALA A 209 -0.53 13.61 1.15
C ALA A 209 -1.11 14.62 2.16
N ALA A 210 -2.26 14.34 2.77
CA ALA A 210 -2.87 15.17 3.80
C ALA A 210 -1.97 15.31 5.04
N LEU A 211 -1.36 14.21 5.50
CA LEU A 211 -0.39 14.22 6.60
C LEU A 211 0.87 15.02 6.23
N LEU A 212 1.36 14.90 4.99
CA LEU A 212 2.51 15.66 4.50
C LEU A 212 2.22 17.15 4.37
N ALA A 213 1.00 17.56 4.06
CA ALA A 213 0.58 18.96 4.06
C ALA A 213 0.71 19.59 5.46
N ARG A 214 0.50 18.79 6.50
CA ARG A 214 0.61 19.15 7.91
C ARG A 214 1.89 18.64 8.58
N ARG A 215 2.93 18.30 7.81
CA ARG A 215 4.14 17.63 8.31
C ARG A 215 4.88 18.35 9.43
N ARG A 216 4.70 19.67 9.57
CA ARG A 216 5.32 20.46 10.67
C ARG A 216 4.65 20.20 12.02
N GLU A 217 3.41 19.77 12.01
CA GLU A 217 2.60 19.47 13.21
C GLU A 217 2.79 18.01 13.69
N LEU A 218 3.37 17.15 12.85
CA LEU A 218 3.62 15.75 13.21
C LEU A 218 4.66 15.63 14.31
N GLU A 219 4.47 14.66 15.20
CA GLU A 219 5.51 14.20 16.12
C GLU A 219 6.75 13.73 15.35
N PRO A 220 7.95 13.75 15.95
CA PRO A 220 9.16 13.25 15.29
C PRO A 220 9.02 11.81 14.78
N PHE A 221 8.38 10.92 15.55
CA PHE A 221 8.01 9.57 15.16
C PHE A 221 6.48 9.46 15.12
N ALA A 222 5.89 9.77 13.98
CA ALA A 222 4.45 9.75 13.79
C ALA A 222 3.99 8.40 13.21
N ARG A 223 3.00 7.79 13.86
CA ARG A 223 2.37 6.55 13.39
C ARG A 223 0.87 6.75 13.36
N PHE A 224 0.25 6.46 12.21
CA PHE A 224 -1.19 6.52 12.00
C PHE A 224 -1.68 5.23 11.37
N HIS A 225 -2.83 4.78 11.81
CA HIS A 225 -3.55 3.69 11.23
C HIS A 225 -4.72 4.21 10.40
N MET A 226 -5.04 3.51 9.30
CA MET A 226 -6.22 3.74 8.48
C MET A 226 -7.22 2.62 8.70
N GLN A 227 -8.50 2.98 8.84
CA GLN A 227 -9.57 2.00 8.87
C GLN A 227 -9.88 1.46 7.47
N GLY A 228 -9.82 2.30 6.44
CA GLY A 228 -10.18 1.93 5.08
C GLY A 228 -11.58 1.34 5.00
N HIS A 229 -11.72 0.19 4.32
CA HIS A 229 -12.98 -0.55 4.21
C HIS A 229 -12.94 -1.77 5.12
N TRP A 230 -13.73 -1.74 6.18
CA TRP A 230 -13.93 -2.90 7.04
C TRP A 230 -15.06 -3.76 6.50
N ASP A 231 -14.75 -4.98 6.09
CA ASP A 231 -15.66 -6.03 5.67
C ASP A 231 -15.90 -6.95 6.88
N PRO A 232 -17.05 -6.88 7.57
CA PRO A 232 -17.21 -7.49 8.88
C PRO A 232 -17.28 -9.02 8.86
N ASP A 233 -17.68 -9.61 7.75
CA ASP A 233 -17.85 -11.07 7.59
C ASP A 233 -17.14 -11.65 6.36
N GLY A 234 -16.38 -10.82 5.62
CA GLY A 234 -15.68 -11.22 4.41
C GLY A 234 -16.55 -11.29 3.16
N SER A 235 -17.79 -10.83 3.20
CA SER A 235 -18.70 -10.88 2.05
C SER A 235 -18.79 -9.58 1.25
N GLU A 236 -18.57 -8.42 1.88
CA GLU A 236 -18.82 -7.10 1.28
C GLU A 236 -17.97 -6.81 0.05
N MET A 237 -16.70 -7.14 0.07
CA MET A 237 -15.82 -6.96 -1.09
C MET A 237 -16.32 -7.80 -2.28
N SER A 238 -16.70 -9.04 -2.05
CA SER A 238 -17.24 -9.93 -3.08
C SER A 238 -18.57 -9.42 -3.62
N GLN A 239 -19.44 -8.93 -2.75
CA GLN A 239 -20.74 -8.35 -3.12
C GLN A 239 -20.56 -7.06 -3.93
N ALA A 240 -19.62 -6.19 -3.55
CA ALA A 240 -19.29 -4.98 -4.31
C ALA A 240 -18.79 -5.32 -5.73
N ILE A 241 -17.94 -6.34 -5.88
CA ILE A 241 -17.52 -6.83 -7.19
C ILE A 241 -18.73 -7.34 -7.98
N GLN A 242 -19.65 -8.11 -7.35
CA GLN A 242 -20.87 -8.61 -8.00
C GLN A 242 -21.78 -7.47 -8.45
N ARG A 243 -22.00 -6.44 -7.62
CA ARG A 243 -22.81 -5.25 -7.97
C ARG A 243 -22.23 -4.52 -9.18
N VAL A 244 -20.89 -4.29 -9.18
CA VAL A 244 -20.24 -3.65 -10.32
C VAL A 244 -20.36 -4.50 -11.58
N VAL A 245 -20.10 -5.81 -11.51
CA VAL A 245 -20.19 -6.73 -12.67
C VAL A 245 -21.63 -6.79 -13.23
N ALA A 246 -22.65 -6.75 -12.35
CA ALA A 246 -24.05 -6.78 -12.76
C ALA A 246 -24.44 -5.55 -13.60
N ARG A 247 -23.88 -4.36 -13.34
CA ARG A 247 -24.10 -3.14 -14.17
C ARG A 247 -23.66 -3.33 -15.62
N TYR A 248 -22.78 -4.30 -15.89
CA TYR A 248 -22.30 -4.67 -17.22
C TYR A 248 -22.97 -5.95 -17.78
N GLY A 249 -24.13 -6.34 -17.23
CA GLY A 249 -24.85 -7.53 -17.65
C GLY A 249 -24.16 -8.86 -17.29
N GLY A 250 -23.10 -8.81 -16.48
CA GLY A 250 -22.37 -9.99 -16.04
C GLY A 250 -22.93 -10.60 -14.76
N ARG A 251 -22.47 -11.83 -14.46
CA ARG A 251 -22.75 -12.51 -13.19
C ARG A 251 -21.45 -13.14 -12.67
N ALA A 252 -21.04 -12.76 -11.47
CA ALA A 252 -19.88 -13.32 -10.79
C ALA A 252 -20.31 -14.25 -9.65
N VAL A 253 -19.68 -15.41 -9.55
CA VAL A 253 -19.94 -16.41 -8.49
C VAL A 253 -18.75 -16.43 -7.53
N VAL A 254 -19.02 -16.33 -6.23
CA VAL A 254 -18.00 -16.43 -5.21
C VAL A 254 -17.63 -17.90 -4.99
N LYS A 255 -16.34 -18.20 -5.02
CA LYS A 255 -15.78 -19.51 -4.70
C LYS A 255 -14.70 -19.36 -3.64
N SER A 256 -14.56 -20.36 -2.78
CA SER A 256 -13.44 -20.40 -1.84
C SER A 256 -12.11 -20.53 -2.59
N PHE A 257 -11.11 -19.79 -2.14
CA PHE A 257 -9.76 -19.87 -2.68
C PHE A 257 -9.15 -21.25 -2.36
N PRO A 258 -8.50 -21.94 -3.31
CA PRO A 258 -8.07 -23.33 -3.14
C PRO A 258 -6.79 -23.43 -2.31
N TRP A 259 -6.83 -23.08 -1.03
CA TRP A 259 -5.69 -23.14 -0.11
C TRP A 259 -5.00 -24.50 -0.04
N TRP A 260 -5.76 -25.57 -0.24
CA TRP A 260 -5.20 -26.93 -0.25
C TRP A 260 -4.20 -27.13 -1.41
N LEU A 261 -4.51 -26.62 -2.61
CA LEU A 261 -3.58 -26.65 -3.74
C LEU A 261 -2.35 -25.79 -3.48
N VAL A 262 -2.54 -24.60 -2.91
CA VAL A 262 -1.44 -23.70 -2.56
C VAL A 262 -0.50 -24.37 -1.55
N LYS A 263 -1.04 -25.01 -0.52
CA LYS A 263 -0.26 -25.74 0.48
C LYS A 263 0.50 -26.93 -0.12
N LEU A 264 -0.11 -27.67 -1.06
CA LEU A 264 0.54 -28.79 -1.76
C LEU A 264 1.71 -28.32 -2.65
N ALA A 265 1.55 -27.19 -3.33
CA ALA A 265 2.57 -26.64 -4.23
C ALA A 265 3.61 -25.73 -3.51
N ALA A 266 3.34 -25.30 -2.28
CA ALA A 266 4.21 -24.39 -1.51
C ALA A 266 5.65 -24.92 -1.31
N PRO A 267 5.94 -26.22 -1.08
CA PRO A 267 7.31 -26.71 -0.96
C PRO A 267 8.18 -26.40 -2.20
N PHE A 268 7.56 -26.35 -3.37
CA PHE A 268 8.24 -26.19 -4.66
C PHE A 268 8.25 -24.75 -5.17
N ASN A 269 7.50 -23.84 -4.53
CA ASN A 269 7.36 -22.45 -5.00
C ASN A 269 7.47 -21.45 -3.84
N ALA A 270 8.48 -20.59 -3.90
CA ALA A 270 8.74 -19.59 -2.85
C ALA A 270 7.55 -18.63 -2.64
N THR A 271 6.89 -18.18 -3.72
CA THR A 271 5.74 -17.27 -3.63
C THR A 271 4.57 -17.94 -2.92
N LEU A 272 4.29 -19.21 -3.21
CA LEU A 272 3.22 -19.96 -2.55
C LEU A 272 3.53 -20.21 -1.06
N ARG A 273 4.80 -20.46 -0.70
CA ARG A 273 5.22 -20.53 0.72
C ARG A 273 4.92 -19.23 1.46
N GLU A 274 5.25 -18.12 0.84
CA GLU A 274 5.00 -16.79 1.40
C GLU A 274 3.50 -16.48 1.53
N MET A 275 2.67 -16.98 0.61
CA MET A 275 1.20 -16.89 0.72
C MET A 275 0.67 -17.73 1.89
N VAL A 276 1.17 -18.95 2.06
CA VAL A 276 0.78 -19.84 3.18
C VAL A 276 1.16 -19.20 4.52
N GLU A 277 2.33 -18.56 4.62
CA GLU A 277 2.77 -17.84 5.82
C GLU A 277 1.80 -16.74 6.22
N MET A 278 1.17 -16.08 5.24
CA MET A 278 0.22 -14.98 5.48
C MET A 278 -1.23 -15.44 5.62
N HIS A 279 -1.51 -16.74 5.52
CA HIS A 279 -2.87 -17.28 5.56
C HIS A 279 -3.61 -16.97 6.88
N TYR A 280 -2.89 -16.79 8.00
CA TYR A 280 -3.50 -16.46 9.30
C TYR A 280 -4.32 -15.17 9.28
N LEU A 281 -3.94 -14.17 8.46
CA LEU A 281 -4.67 -12.91 8.28
C LEU A 281 -6.04 -13.08 7.59
N TRP A 282 -6.28 -14.24 6.96
CA TRP A 282 -7.55 -14.60 6.34
C TRP A 282 -8.42 -15.51 7.21
N ARG A 283 -7.91 -15.89 8.38
CA ARG A 283 -8.59 -16.78 9.32
C ARG A 283 -9.04 -16.08 10.61
N LEU A 284 -8.57 -14.89 10.84
CA LEU A 284 -8.82 -14.11 12.03
C LEU A 284 -9.23 -12.69 11.62
N PRO A 285 -10.20 -12.08 12.31
CA PRO A 285 -10.55 -10.70 12.04
C PRO A 285 -9.39 -9.80 12.46
N VAL A 286 -8.94 -8.94 11.54
CA VAL A 286 -7.87 -7.97 11.79
C VAL A 286 -8.34 -6.61 11.35
N ARG A 287 -8.48 -5.69 12.28
CA ARG A 287 -8.91 -4.31 12.06
C ARG A 287 -7.95 -3.33 12.72
N LEU A 288 -7.65 -2.25 12.06
CA LEU A 288 -6.87 -1.13 12.61
C LEU A 288 -7.81 -0.05 13.14
N ARG A 289 -7.49 0.51 14.29
CA ARG A 289 -8.13 1.74 14.78
C ARG A 289 -7.58 2.93 14.02
N ASN A 290 -8.40 3.94 13.78
CA ASN A 290 -7.98 5.15 13.08
C ASN A 290 -8.31 6.44 13.86
N ASP A 291 -8.63 6.33 15.14
CA ASP A 291 -9.04 7.48 15.96
C ASP A 291 -7.97 8.58 15.92
N LYS A 292 -6.69 8.22 16.10
CA LYS A 292 -5.57 9.17 16.01
C LYS A 292 -5.48 9.89 14.66
N LEU A 293 -5.77 9.18 13.57
CA LEU A 293 -5.79 9.77 12.23
C LEU A 293 -6.95 10.76 12.07
N VAL A 294 -8.14 10.36 12.53
CA VAL A 294 -9.35 11.21 12.48
C VAL A 294 -9.18 12.43 13.37
N ASP A 295 -8.66 12.29 14.58
CA ASP A 295 -8.38 13.41 15.49
C ASP A 295 -7.38 14.39 14.86
N PHE A 296 -6.38 13.89 14.15
CA PHE A 296 -5.37 14.74 13.53
C PHE A 296 -5.86 15.40 12.25
N LEU A 297 -6.56 14.70 11.35
CA LEU A 297 -6.99 15.23 10.04
C LEU A 297 -8.42 15.77 10.01
N GLY A 298 -9.25 15.44 11.01
CA GLY A 298 -10.69 15.70 11.05
C GLY A 298 -11.50 14.59 10.39
N ALA A 299 -10.99 13.94 9.35
CA ALA A 299 -11.60 12.78 8.70
C ALA A 299 -10.51 11.93 7.99
N GLU A 300 -10.75 10.65 7.87
CA GLU A 300 -9.96 9.77 6.99
C GLU A 300 -10.44 9.92 5.54
N PRO A 301 -9.54 10.18 4.56
CA PRO A 301 -9.91 10.11 3.14
C PRO A 301 -10.52 8.75 2.80
N HIS A 302 -11.74 8.76 2.27
CA HIS A 302 -12.52 7.54 2.06
C HIS A 302 -13.38 7.63 0.81
N THR A 303 -13.17 6.73 -0.12
CA THR A 303 -14.00 6.56 -1.33
C THR A 303 -15.00 5.44 -1.09
N PRO A 304 -16.31 5.59 -1.42
CA PRO A 304 -17.29 4.51 -1.26
C PRO A 304 -16.83 3.22 -1.93
N LEU A 305 -17.06 2.06 -1.28
CA LEU A 305 -16.53 0.77 -1.70
C LEU A 305 -16.86 0.41 -3.16
N ASP A 306 -18.11 0.60 -3.58
CA ASP A 306 -18.54 0.30 -4.96
C ASP A 306 -17.80 1.17 -5.99
N SER A 307 -17.54 2.45 -5.67
CA SER A 307 -16.76 3.36 -6.52
C SER A 307 -15.28 2.94 -6.57
N ALA A 308 -14.70 2.56 -5.44
CA ALA A 308 -13.33 2.06 -5.36
C ALA A 308 -13.16 0.75 -6.13
N VAL A 309 -14.11 -0.17 -6.01
CA VAL A 309 -14.13 -1.45 -6.76
C VAL A 309 -14.32 -1.21 -8.25
N TYR A 310 -15.25 -0.31 -8.64
CA TYR A 310 -15.44 0.07 -10.04
C TYR A 310 -14.14 0.56 -10.68
N GLN A 311 -13.49 1.56 -10.07
CA GLN A 311 -12.23 2.12 -10.58
C GLN A 311 -11.11 1.06 -10.61
N THR A 312 -11.10 0.16 -9.62
CA THR A 312 -10.13 -0.94 -9.58
C THR A 312 -10.33 -1.90 -10.73
N LEU A 313 -11.55 -2.36 -10.99
CA LEU A 313 -11.88 -3.26 -12.09
C LEU A 313 -11.63 -2.59 -13.45
N GLN A 314 -11.92 -1.30 -13.58
CA GLN A 314 -11.62 -0.51 -14.77
C GLN A 314 -10.11 -0.45 -15.02
N GLY A 315 -9.31 -0.09 -14.00
CA GLY A 315 -7.85 -0.01 -14.11
C GLY A 315 -7.17 -1.34 -14.39
N LEU A 316 -7.78 -2.45 -13.96
CA LEU A 316 -7.34 -3.82 -14.26
C LEU A 316 -7.80 -4.31 -15.64
N GLY A 317 -8.50 -3.48 -16.44
CA GLY A 317 -9.04 -3.88 -17.74
C GLY A 317 -10.13 -4.93 -17.66
N CYS A 318 -10.81 -5.04 -16.52
CA CYS A 318 -11.87 -6.02 -16.31
C CYS A 318 -13.24 -5.57 -16.85
N LEU A 319 -13.43 -4.28 -17.09
CA LEU A 319 -14.68 -3.72 -17.59
C LEU A 319 -14.57 -3.38 -19.07
N PRO A 320 -15.64 -3.54 -19.88
CA PRO A 320 -15.64 -3.17 -21.28
C PRO A 320 -15.32 -1.69 -21.49
N ALA A 321 -14.55 -1.37 -22.53
CA ALA A 321 -14.34 0.00 -22.95
C ALA A 321 -15.67 0.60 -23.47
N GLY A 322 -16.06 1.78 -22.97
CA GLY A 322 -17.25 2.51 -23.49
C GLY A 322 -18.50 2.51 -22.62
N ALA A 323 -18.48 1.92 -21.44
CA ALA A 323 -19.65 1.95 -20.53
C ALA A 323 -19.61 3.11 -19.51
N ILE A 324 -18.96 4.22 -19.85
CA ILE A 324 -19.03 5.44 -19.06
C ILE A 324 -20.07 6.36 -19.71
N ASN A 325 -21.34 6.19 -19.41
CA ASN A 325 -22.34 7.26 -19.62
C ASN A 325 -23.73 6.86 -19.13
N GLN A 326 -23.92 6.63 -17.82
CA GLN A 326 -25.29 6.63 -17.28
C GLN A 326 -25.47 7.09 -15.82
N GLU A 327 -24.45 7.56 -15.11
CA GLU A 327 -24.66 8.06 -13.73
C GLU A 327 -23.93 9.39 -13.39
N ALA A 328 -23.86 10.32 -14.35
CA ALA A 328 -23.46 11.71 -14.04
C ALA A 328 -24.61 12.71 -14.16
N GLY A 329 -25.83 12.26 -13.96
CA GLY A 329 -27.00 13.09 -14.20
C GLY A 329 -28.19 12.79 -13.32
N GLU A 330 -28.03 12.47 -12.03
CA GLU A 330 -29.12 12.52 -11.05
C GLU A 330 -28.55 12.51 -9.62
N ALA A 331 -28.23 13.68 -9.10
CA ALA A 331 -28.36 14.08 -7.69
C ALA A 331 -28.10 15.59 -7.57
#